data_ef96cc398dbcd6141f4f11eb38255ba7
#
_entry.id   ef96cc398dbcd6141f4f11eb38255ba7
#
_cell.length_a   1.000
_cell.length_b   1.000
_cell.length_c   1.000
_cell.angle_alpha   90.00
_cell.angle_beta   90.00
_cell.angle_gamma   90.00
#
_symmetry.space_group_name_H-M   'P 1'
#
loop_
_entity.id
_entity.type
_entity.pdbx_description
1 polymer ?
#
loop_
_entity_poly.entity_id
_entity_poly.type
_entity_poly.pdbx_seq_one_letter_code
_entity_poly.pdbx_strand_id
1 'polypeptide(L)'
;MVMNRRSFLQVAGTASLAGALPLAFSPSQVQAAGDTLTIAYNVSLPSWDPTTGLSSVNPGLQSIWKSVFDQYIDQNPDLSFKPGVLTDWGWNADKTRVHMKVRDGATWQDGKPITGEDIVWNLNRAANPDSGNPVGGLIWGSVGNLKANGNEVTGDVNAYVADFFKWMAFLTGYILPPHHYEKVGAEGFEKDPMGSGPYRVVEFVRGSFVRLEAYDGYWGGKPAFRNVIFKFVTDATSRVAEVESGASDITLAIPFEEYDRLKAKPGLAGVATPVSDIAMIFFNDTGPMEDANVRKAAAHAVDKDTIVNRLLRGYGVPLHTLQAPEYAAFDPTTTVEYNPDLARSLLAASGYSTDNPVRFTIQTTRGYLPKDYEVIQAVVAMWRKVGIEAEIEVYEVAKHYELRATDTLAPAAFYNWGDSIGDPNDSTGFAMFGPSPHSTWDTDDLDAMIGPLWGEKDEAKRIAGWKAVDKYIAKNAYVLPLYQQVQPVIYRSNLDFTPHVANYVLPFTTKPKD
;
A
#
# COMPACT_ATOMS: atom_id res chain seq x y z
N MET A 1 -42.78 -41.94 -8.05
CA MET A 1 -44.02 -41.73 -7.27
C MET A 1 -44.09 -40.23 -6.95
N VAL A 2 -44.90 -39.54 -7.72
CA VAL A 2 -45.06 -38.09 -7.70
C VAL A 2 -46.02 -37.74 -6.58
N MET A 3 -45.63 -36.91 -5.64
CA MET A 3 -46.57 -36.32 -4.67
C MET A 3 -46.71 -34.81 -4.89
N ASN A 4 -47.97 -34.45 -5.05
CA ASN A 4 -48.53 -33.23 -5.56
C ASN A 4 -48.64 -32.15 -4.46
N ARG A 5 -48.46 -30.91 -4.86
CA ARG A 5 -48.70 -29.71 -4.06
C ARG A 5 -50.23 -29.50 -3.89
N ARG A 6 -50.80 -29.74 -2.72
CA ARG A 6 -52.04 -29.15 -2.21
C ARG A 6 -52.54 -29.94 -0.98
N SER A 7 -52.16 -29.48 0.22
CA SER A 7 -52.90 -29.75 1.47
C SER A 7 -52.12 -29.21 2.67
N PHE A 8 -52.20 -27.89 2.90
CA PHE A 8 -51.91 -27.29 4.21
C PHE A 8 -52.74 -26.01 4.36
N LEU A 9 -54.02 -26.22 4.61
CA LEU A 9 -54.87 -25.20 5.21
C LEU A 9 -55.91 -25.92 6.05
N GLN A 10 -56.00 -25.51 7.30
CA GLN A 10 -56.96 -25.82 8.37
C GLN A 10 -56.43 -26.72 9.48
N VAL A 11 -55.82 -26.08 10.50
CA VAL A 11 -56.18 -26.32 11.91
C VAL A 11 -56.07 -24.97 12.63
N ALA A 12 -57.20 -24.36 12.92
CA ALA A 12 -57.30 -23.29 13.88
C ALA A 12 -57.33 -23.92 15.28
N GLY A 13 -56.33 -23.61 16.09
CA GLY A 13 -56.26 -24.02 17.49
C GLY A 13 -55.84 -22.84 18.35
N THR A 14 -56.75 -22.37 19.15
CA THR A 14 -56.59 -21.35 20.19
C THR A 14 -55.44 -21.70 21.13
N ALA A 15 -54.46 -20.82 21.29
CA ALA A 15 -53.48 -20.85 22.37
C ALA A 15 -53.17 -19.42 22.84
N SER A 16 -53.26 -19.28 24.10
CA SER A 16 -53.21 -18.17 25.03
C SER A 16 -52.09 -17.16 24.79
N LEU A 17 -52.41 -15.87 24.99
CA LEU A 17 -51.46 -14.77 25.21
C LEU A 17 -50.53 -15.08 26.38
N ALA A 18 -49.29 -15.38 26.09
CA ALA A 18 -48.17 -15.23 27.02
C ALA A 18 -47.36 -14.04 26.56
N GLY A 19 -47.23 -13.03 27.42
CA GLY A 19 -46.64 -11.73 27.12
C GLY A 19 -45.21 -11.84 26.58
N ALA A 20 -45.03 -11.37 25.36
CA ALA A 20 -43.72 -11.03 24.85
C ALA A 20 -43.26 -9.75 25.55
N LEU A 21 -42.33 -9.89 26.49
CA LEU A 21 -41.54 -8.77 26.97
C LEU A 21 -40.80 -8.20 25.75
N PRO A 22 -40.89 -6.88 25.48
CA PRO A 22 -40.02 -6.26 24.49
C PRO A 22 -38.60 -6.42 25.01
N LEU A 23 -37.75 -7.11 24.25
CA LEU A 23 -36.32 -6.97 24.39
C LEU A 23 -36.02 -5.46 24.17
N ALA A 24 -35.91 -4.75 25.28
CA ALA A 24 -35.36 -3.41 25.29
C ALA A 24 -33.91 -3.55 24.77
N PHE A 25 -33.72 -3.26 23.49
CA PHE A 25 -32.42 -2.85 23.02
C PHE A 25 -32.04 -1.63 23.86
N SER A 26 -31.17 -1.83 24.85
CA SER A 26 -30.53 -0.73 25.51
C SER A 26 -29.88 0.10 24.41
N PRO A 27 -30.21 1.38 24.24
CA PRO A 27 -29.47 2.22 23.35
C PRO A 27 -28.04 2.22 23.91
N SER A 28 -27.09 1.64 23.16
CA SER A 28 -25.68 1.82 23.42
C SER A 28 -25.49 3.30 23.67
N GLN A 29 -24.87 3.64 24.77
CA GLN A 29 -24.66 5.03 25.18
C GLN A 29 -24.22 5.82 23.94
N VAL A 30 -24.99 6.84 23.60
CA VAL A 30 -24.59 7.86 22.61
C VAL A 30 -23.33 8.49 23.20
N GLN A 31 -22.19 7.97 22.81
CA GLN A 31 -20.90 8.52 23.15
C GLN A 31 -20.87 9.91 22.56
N ALA A 32 -20.48 10.91 23.35
CA ALA A 32 -20.46 12.30 22.93
C ALA A 32 -19.78 12.41 21.55
N ALA A 33 -20.44 13.09 20.62
CA ALA A 33 -20.05 13.19 19.20
C ALA A 33 -18.67 13.85 18.92
N GLY A 34 -17.84 14.02 19.95
CA GLY A 34 -16.51 14.63 19.90
C GLY A 34 -15.33 13.69 20.18
N ASP A 35 -15.57 12.48 20.72
CA ASP A 35 -14.50 11.60 21.22
C ASP A 35 -14.14 10.44 20.26
N THR A 36 -14.88 10.28 19.18
CA THR A 36 -14.71 9.17 18.23
C THR A 36 -14.45 9.69 16.82
N LEU A 37 -13.40 9.17 16.19
CA LEU A 37 -13.11 9.37 14.77
C LEU A 37 -13.46 8.09 14.01
N THR A 38 -14.35 8.18 13.03
CA THR A 38 -14.76 7.05 12.18
C THR A 38 -14.25 7.24 10.76
N ILE A 39 -13.56 6.24 10.24
CA ILE A 39 -12.93 6.24 8.92
C ILE A 39 -13.52 5.11 8.10
N ALA A 40 -14.16 5.43 6.96
CA ALA A 40 -14.58 4.43 5.99
C ALA A 40 -13.41 4.12 5.05
N TYR A 41 -12.87 2.90 5.17
CA TYR A 41 -11.64 2.47 4.52
C TYR A 41 -11.93 1.39 3.47
N ASN A 42 -11.19 1.41 2.35
CA ASN A 42 -11.47 0.55 1.20
C ASN A 42 -10.81 -0.84 1.24
N VAL A 43 -10.02 -1.12 2.25
CA VAL A 43 -9.34 -2.40 2.46
C VAL A 43 -9.64 -2.96 3.83
N SER A 44 -9.64 -4.30 3.96
CA SER A 44 -9.78 -4.99 5.24
C SER A 44 -8.44 -5.49 5.75
N LEU A 45 -8.27 -5.51 7.08
CA LEU A 45 -7.06 -5.98 7.73
C LEU A 45 -6.96 -7.52 7.65
N PRO A 46 -5.89 -8.07 7.05
CA PRO A 46 -5.72 -9.52 6.92
C PRO A 46 -5.11 -10.15 8.19
N SER A 47 -4.20 -9.44 8.86
CA SER A 47 -3.43 -9.91 10.00
C SER A 47 -3.05 -8.74 10.92
N TRP A 48 -2.85 -9.05 12.20
CA TRP A 48 -2.29 -8.10 13.18
C TRP A 48 -0.77 -8.12 13.25
N ASP A 49 -0.10 -9.06 12.60
CA ASP A 49 1.36 -9.00 12.47
C ASP A 49 1.74 -8.19 11.21
N PRO A 50 2.19 -6.92 11.37
CA PRO A 50 2.49 -6.05 10.24
C PRO A 50 3.84 -6.40 9.58
N THR A 51 4.56 -7.38 10.09
CA THR A 51 5.92 -7.71 9.65
C THR A 51 5.99 -8.97 8.79
N THR A 52 4.87 -9.68 8.61
CA THR A 52 4.84 -10.97 7.91
C THR A 52 3.77 -11.04 6.83
N GLY A 53 3.97 -11.95 5.87
CA GLY A 53 3.05 -12.18 4.75
C GLY A 53 3.08 -11.09 3.69
N LEU A 54 2.62 -11.42 2.49
CA LEU A 54 2.65 -10.50 1.33
C LEU A 54 1.78 -9.25 1.52
N SER A 55 0.72 -9.33 2.31
CA SER A 55 -0.12 -8.17 2.61
C SER A 55 0.56 -7.11 3.48
N SER A 56 1.66 -7.46 4.17
CA SER A 56 2.44 -6.49 4.96
C SER A 56 3.10 -5.41 4.09
N VAL A 57 3.24 -5.64 2.79
CA VAL A 57 3.76 -4.66 1.82
C VAL A 57 2.65 -3.78 1.21
N ASN A 58 1.40 -3.88 1.67
CA ASN A 58 0.31 -3.04 1.17
C ASN A 58 0.27 -1.69 1.91
N PRO A 59 0.59 -0.55 1.25
CA PRO A 59 0.56 0.77 1.88
C PRO A 59 -0.80 1.14 2.46
N GLY A 60 -1.89 0.66 1.86
CA GLY A 60 -3.25 0.91 2.34
C GLY A 60 -3.52 0.43 3.76
N LEU A 61 -2.83 -0.59 4.23
CA LEU A 61 -3.00 -1.14 5.58
C LEU A 61 -2.21 -0.40 6.67
N GLN A 62 -1.23 0.40 6.25
CA GLN A 62 -0.34 1.12 7.18
C GLN A 62 -1.09 2.07 8.12
N SER A 63 -2.18 2.67 7.69
CA SER A 63 -3.01 3.54 8.52
C SER A 63 -3.50 2.85 9.80
N ILE A 64 -3.86 1.57 9.70
CA ILE A 64 -4.35 0.77 10.81
C ILE A 64 -3.18 0.33 11.69
N TRP A 65 -2.14 -0.23 11.09
CA TRP A 65 -0.96 -0.70 11.83
C TRP A 65 -0.22 0.43 12.54
N LYS A 66 0.00 1.59 11.88
CA LYS A 66 0.60 2.78 12.50
C LYS A 66 -0.24 3.37 13.65
N SER A 67 -1.51 3.01 13.74
CA SER A 67 -2.33 3.39 14.90
C SER A 67 -2.03 2.53 16.12
N VAL A 68 -1.59 1.27 15.95
CA VAL A 68 -1.41 0.29 17.04
C VAL A 68 0.08 0.03 17.35
N PHE A 69 0.92 0.06 16.35
CA PHE A 69 2.35 -0.25 16.44
C PHE A 69 3.20 0.96 16.08
N ASP A 70 4.31 1.14 16.78
CA ASP A 70 5.36 2.05 16.30
C ASP A 70 6.26 1.35 15.28
N GLN A 71 6.87 2.17 14.44
CA GLN A 71 8.02 1.79 13.63
C GLN A 71 9.33 2.19 14.33
N TYR A 72 10.46 1.61 13.90
CA TYR A 72 11.77 2.00 14.42
C TYR A 72 12.01 3.50 14.23
N ILE A 73 11.75 4.01 13.04
CA ILE A 73 11.87 5.41 12.64
C ILE A 73 10.48 5.87 12.18
N ASP A 74 10.09 7.09 12.49
CA ASP A 74 8.81 7.65 12.04
C ASP A 74 9.00 8.53 10.79
N GLN A 75 7.90 8.78 10.09
CA GLN A 75 7.88 9.47 8.81
C GLN A 75 6.88 10.62 8.85
N ASN A 76 7.29 11.76 8.31
CA ASN A 76 6.40 12.90 8.08
C ASN A 76 5.51 12.66 6.84
N PRO A 77 4.43 13.44 6.68
CA PRO A 77 3.58 13.35 5.50
C PRO A 77 4.28 13.55 4.14
N ASP A 78 5.43 14.20 4.12
CA ASP A 78 6.28 14.45 2.94
C ASP A 78 7.36 13.38 2.74
N LEU A 79 7.28 12.26 3.45
CA LEU A 79 8.22 11.15 3.49
C LEU A 79 9.57 11.44 4.16
N SER A 80 9.82 12.65 4.66
CA SER A 80 11.02 12.92 5.45
C SER A 80 10.99 12.14 6.77
N PHE A 81 12.17 11.72 7.24
CA PHE A 81 12.28 10.89 8.45
C PHE A 81 12.41 11.74 9.71
N LYS A 82 11.83 11.25 10.80
CA LYS A 82 11.93 11.83 12.14
C LYS A 82 12.12 10.73 13.18
N PRO A 83 12.65 11.05 14.37
CA PRO A 83 12.78 10.09 15.45
C PRO A 83 11.43 9.44 15.84
N GLY A 84 11.39 8.11 15.74
CA GLY A 84 10.33 7.23 16.24
C GLY A 84 10.73 6.60 17.57
N VAL A 85 10.67 5.26 17.66
CA VAL A 85 11.24 4.51 18.80
C VAL A 85 12.75 4.64 18.85
N LEU A 86 13.42 4.75 17.70
CA LEU A 86 14.82 5.15 17.66
C LEU A 86 14.93 6.68 17.63
N THR A 87 15.87 7.21 18.42
CA THR A 87 16.19 8.64 18.47
C THR A 87 17.48 8.99 17.78
N ASP A 88 18.35 8.01 17.56
CA ASP A 88 19.59 8.11 16.82
C ASP A 88 19.89 6.79 16.12
N TRP A 89 20.43 6.85 14.90
CA TRP A 89 20.77 5.68 14.09
C TRP A 89 21.77 6.04 12.99
N GLY A 90 22.55 5.07 12.57
CA GLY A 90 23.48 5.29 11.48
C GLY A 90 24.50 4.19 11.28
N TRP A 91 25.31 4.41 10.28
CA TRP A 91 26.48 3.62 9.97
C TRP A 91 27.73 4.30 10.55
N ASN A 92 28.75 3.51 10.92
CA ASN A 92 30.07 4.08 11.14
C ASN A 92 30.68 4.58 9.81
N ALA A 93 31.83 5.26 9.87
CA ALA A 93 32.42 5.95 8.71
C ALA A 93 32.74 5.01 7.52
N ASP A 94 33.17 3.79 7.76
CA ASP A 94 33.47 2.79 6.74
C ASP A 94 32.29 1.89 6.35
N LYS A 95 31.11 2.10 7.01
CA LYS A 95 29.85 1.35 6.78
C LYS A 95 29.99 -0.14 7.01
N THR A 96 30.79 -0.53 8.02
CA THR A 96 30.96 -1.91 8.47
C THR A 96 30.18 -2.23 9.75
N ARG A 97 29.69 -1.20 10.43
CA ARG A 97 28.90 -1.33 11.66
C ARG A 97 27.70 -0.40 11.64
N VAL A 98 26.64 -0.88 12.32
CA VAL A 98 25.42 -0.13 12.58
C VAL A 98 25.34 0.26 14.05
N HIS A 99 24.77 1.43 14.33
CA HIS A 99 24.36 1.84 15.68
C HIS A 99 22.93 2.36 15.66
N MET A 100 22.21 2.15 16.75
CA MET A 100 20.84 2.63 16.97
C MET A 100 20.68 2.93 18.46
N LYS A 101 19.85 3.92 18.79
CA LYS A 101 19.53 4.31 20.16
C LYS A 101 18.02 4.34 20.39
N VAL A 102 17.55 3.56 21.34
CA VAL A 102 16.14 3.50 21.74
C VAL A 102 15.78 4.74 22.56
N ARG A 103 14.60 5.26 22.36
CA ARG A 103 14.01 6.39 23.07
C ARG A 103 13.85 6.09 24.55
N ASP A 104 14.37 6.97 25.39
CA ASP A 104 14.14 6.90 26.82
C ASP A 104 12.64 7.13 27.15
N GLY A 105 12.07 6.25 27.98
CA GLY A 105 10.68 6.35 28.41
C GLY A 105 9.64 5.83 27.41
N ALA A 106 10.05 5.30 26.26
CA ALA A 106 9.12 4.58 25.38
C ALA A 106 8.67 3.27 26.04
N THR A 107 7.36 2.96 25.94
CA THR A 107 6.76 1.78 26.58
C THR A 107 5.85 1.03 25.61
N TRP A 108 5.77 -0.26 25.81
CA TRP A 108 4.70 -1.08 25.28
C TRP A 108 3.35 -0.71 25.90
N GLN A 109 2.26 -1.12 25.29
CA GLN A 109 0.90 -0.81 25.77
C GLN A 109 0.55 -1.46 27.12
N ASP A 110 1.34 -2.42 27.62
CA ASP A 110 1.24 -2.95 28.99
C ASP A 110 2.07 -2.17 30.02
N GLY A 111 2.76 -1.10 29.59
CA GLY A 111 3.55 -0.21 30.44
C GLY A 111 5.01 -0.64 30.64
N LYS A 112 5.42 -1.80 30.09
CA LYS A 112 6.84 -2.20 30.14
C LYS A 112 7.68 -1.32 29.23
N PRO A 113 8.94 -1.01 29.61
CA PRO A 113 9.82 -0.22 28.77
C PRO A 113 10.18 -0.97 27.48
N ILE A 114 10.37 -0.22 26.40
CA ILE A 114 11.02 -0.69 25.17
C ILE A 114 12.52 -0.55 25.36
N THR A 115 13.28 -1.61 25.09
CA THR A 115 14.71 -1.68 25.33
C THR A 115 15.49 -2.01 24.06
N GLY A 116 16.81 -1.90 24.11
CA GLY A 116 17.68 -2.35 23.02
C GLY A 116 17.54 -3.85 22.72
N GLU A 117 17.29 -4.68 23.73
CA GLU A 117 17.05 -6.11 23.54
C GLU A 117 15.78 -6.39 22.72
N ASP A 118 14.73 -5.58 22.90
CA ASP A 118 13.52 -5.67 22.09
C ASP A 118 13.81 -5.35 20.62
N ILE A 119 14.67 -4.37 20.35
CA ILE A 119 15.09 -4.02 18.99
C ILE A 119 15.91 -5.16 18.37
N VAL A 120 16.84 -5.74 19.13
CA VAL A 120 17.64 -6.89 18.67
C VAL A 120 16.73 -8.08 18.33
N TRP A 121 15.76 -8.38 19.19
CA TRP A 121 14.81 -9.47 18.95
C TRP A 121 14.01 -9.24 17.66
N ASN A 122 13.45 -8.03 17.48
CA ASN A 122 12.64 -7.69 16.31
C ASN A 122 13.43 -7.77 15.00
N LEU A 123 14.67 -7.23 14.97
CA LEU A 123 15.52 -7.30 13.78
C LEU A 123 15.94 -8.73 13.44
N ASN A 124 16.32 -9.52 14.44
CA ASN A 124 16.67 -10.93 14.24
C ASN A 124 15.46 -11.75 13.76
N ARG A 125 14.26 -11.48 14.31
CA ARG A 125 13.03 -12.10 13.83
C ARG A 125 12.75 -11.74 12.38
N ALA A 126 12.82 -10.46 12.03
CA ALA A 126 12.57 -9.99 10.66
C ALA A 126 13.58 -10.56 9.65
N ALA A 127 14.84 -10.74 10.06
CA ALA A 127 15.90 -11.32 9.23
C ALA A 127 15.81 -12.85 9.08
N ASN A 128 15.04 -13.53 9.95
CA ASN A 128 14.89 -14.98 9.87
C ASN A 128 14.09 -15.39 8.62
N PRO A 129 14.63 -16.25 7.74
CA PRO A 129 13.90 -16.71 6.55
C PRO A 129 12.55 -17.35 6.85
N ASP A 130 12.42 -18.01 8.01
CA ASP A 130 11.18 -18.69 8.43
C ASP A 130 10.12 -17.73 8.99
N SER A 131 10.44 -16.45 9.13
CA SER A 131 9.50 -15.45 9.69
C SER A 131 8.34 -15.11 8.74
N GLY A 132 8.48 -15.39 7.44
CA GLY A 132 7.54 -14.94 6.41
C GLY A 132 7.61 -13.43 6.12
N ASN A 133 8.69 -12.76 6.52
CA ASN A 133 8.93 -11.36 6.18
C ASN A 133 9.31 -11.25 4.70
N PRO A 134 8.57 -10.49 3.86
CA PRO A 134 8.77 -10.47 2.41
C PRO A 134 10.08 -9.78 1.97
N VAL A 135 10.71 -9.00 2.83
CA VAL A 135 11.98 -8.29 2.54
C VAL A 135 13.12 -8.73 3.48
N GLY A 136 12.89 -9.81 4.25
CA GLY A 136 13.79 -10.27 5.32
C GLY A 136 15.23 -10.47 4.88
N GLY A 137 15.43 -11.24 3.82
CA GLY A 137 16.77 -11.59 3.33
C GLY A 137 17.52 -10.39 2.72
N LEU A 138 16.83 -9.56 1.96
CA LEU A 138 17.44 -8.43 1.25
C LEU A 138 17.73 -7.24 2.16
N ILE A 139 16.82 -6.93 3.08
CA ILE A 139 16.92 -5.74 3.94
C ILE A 139 17.39 -6.13 5.33
N TRP A 140 16.60 -6.90 6.09
CA TRP A 140 16.88 -7.16 7.50
C TRP A 140 18.09 -8.06 7.72
N GLY A 141 18.38 -9.01 6.82
CA GLY A 141 19.57 -9.84 6.84
C GLY A 141 20.88 -9.11 6.49
N SER A 142 20.80 -7.85 6.04
CA SER A 142 21.97 -7.02 5.72
C SER A 142 22.80 -6.62 6.93
N VAL A 143 22.23 -6.70 8.14
CA VAL A 143 22.91 -6.51 9.42
C VAL A 143 22.85 -7.77 10.27
N GLY A 144 23.82 -7.94 11.18
CA GLY A 144 23.86 -9.11 12.04
C GLY A 144 24.72 -8.88 13.27
N ASN A 145 24.92 -9.96 14.07
CA ASN A 145 25.67 -9.88 15.33
C ASN A 145 25.21 -8.73 16.24
N LEU A 146 23.89 -8.48 16.23
CA LEU A 146 23.27 -7.39 16.96
C LEU A 146 23.43 -7.59 18.47
N LYS A 147 23.79 -6.53 19.18
CA LYS A 147 23.97 -6.53 20.65
C LYS A 147 23.36 -5.27 21.23
N ALA A 148 22.66 -5.43 22.33
CA ALA A 148 22.16 -4.32 23.14
C ALA A 148 23.05 -4.07 24.37
N ASN A 149 23.15 -2.82 24.76
CA ASN A 149 23.69 -2.36 26.03
C ASN A 149 22.76 -1.26 26.55
N GLY A 150 21.77 -1.64 27.35
CA GLY A 150 20.67 -0.76 27.71
C GLY A 150 19.88 -0.35 26.47
N ASN A 151 19.82 0.96 26.20
CA ASN A 151 19.12 1.50 25.04
C ASN A 151 19.99 1.64 23.77
N GLU A 152 21.28 1.34 23.86
CA GLU A 152 22.18 1.35 22.71
C GLU A 152 22.21 -0.02 22.04
N VAL A 153 22.05 -0.05 20.71
CA VAL A 153 22.15 -1.26 19.88
C VAL A 153 23.26 -1.07 18.86
N THR A 154 24.09 -2.08 18.71
CA THR A 154 25.15 -2.12 17.71
C THR A 154 25.15 -3.45 16.98
N GLY A 155 25.65 -3.47 15.75
CA GLY A 155 25.72 -4.69 14.95
C GLY A 155 26.79 -4.58 13.86
N ASP A 156 27.05 -5.71 13.22
CA ASP A 156 27.93 -5.80 12.05
C ASP A 156 27.10 -5.65 10.77
N VAL A 157 27.70 -5.12 9.73
CA VAL A 157 27.11 -5.02 8.39
C VAL A 157 27.55 -6.24 7.58
N ASN A 158 26.61 -7.14 7.29
CA ASN A 158 26.84 -8.30 6.43
C ASN A 158 26.92 -7.92 4.96
N ALA A 159 25.98 -7.05 4.53
CA ALA A 159 25.95 -6.43 3.22
C ALA A 159 25.41 -4.99 3.37
N TYR A 160 26.14 -4.00 2.89
CA TYR A 160 25.67 -2.62 2.97
C TYR A 160 24.47 -2.42 2.05
N VAL A 161 23.35 -1.98 2.62
CA VAL A 161 22.12 -1.59 1.91
C VAL A 161 21.90 -0.10 2.13
N ALA A 162 21.94 0.68 1.07
CA ALA A 162 21.97 2.15 1.13
C ALA A 162 20.73 2.76 1.81
N ASP A 163 19.58 2.15 1.60
CA ASP A 163 18.27 2.58 2.10
C ASP A 163 17.78 1.81 3.34
N PHE A 164 18.63 1.02 3.99
CA PHE A 164 18.28 0.19 5.15
C PHE A 164 17.45 0.95 6.21
N PHE A 165 17.88 2.15 6.60
CA PHE A 165 17.15 2.94 7.59
C PHE A 165 15.83 3.52 7.08
N LYS A 166 15.67 3.67 5.76
CA LYS A 166 14.40 4.09 5.18
C LYS A 166 13.32 3.01 5.35
N TRP A 167 13.72 1.73 5.25
CA TRP A 167 12.83 0.59 5.52
C TRP A 167 12.36 0.51 6.97
N MET A 168 13.11 1.07 7.90
CA MET A 168 12.71 1.16 9.31
C MET A 168 11.52 2.10 9.57
N ALA A 169 11.16 2.94 8.61
CA ALA A 169 10.03 3.86 8.68
C ALA A 169 8.85 3.40 7.82
N PHE A 170 8.95 2.25 7.15
CA PHE A 170 7.95 1.82 6.18
C PHE A 170 7.73 0.29 6.18
N LEU A 171 6.64 -0.14 5.56
CA LEU A 171 6.22 -1.55 5.41
C LEU A 171 6.44 -2.37 6.68
N THR A 172 7.37 -3.32 6.63
CA THR A 172 7.65 -4.27 7.71
C THR A 172 8.54 -3.71 8.83
N GLY A 173 8.85 -2.41 8.80
CA GLY A 173 9.67 -1.71 9.80
C GLY A 173 8.97 -1.46 11.14
N TYR A 174 8.09 -2.34 11.59
CA TYR A 174 7.39 -2.29 12.86
C TYR A 174 8.10 -3.06 13.95
N ILE A 175 7.84 -2.65 15.21
CA ILE A 175 8.29 -3.39 16.38
C ILE A 175 7.11 -4.08 17.06
N LEU A 176 7.35 -5.31 17.51
CA LEU A 176 6.42 -6.13 18.27
C LEU A 176 6.98 -6.39 19.68
N PRO A 177 6.11 -6.51 20.72
CA PRO A 177 6.54 -6.78 22.09
C PRO A 177 7.00 -8.24 22.24
N PRO A 178 8.31 -8.51 22.40
CA PRO A 178 8.83 -9.88 22.45
C PRO A 178 8.18 -10.72 23.54
N HIS A 179 8.09 -10.15 24.74
CA HIS A 179 7.54 -10.82 25.92
C HIS A 179 6.08 -11.23 25.79
N HIS A 180 5.28 -10.49 24.99
CA HIS A 180 3.89 -10.85 24.71
C HIS A 180 3.82 -11.84 23.57
N TYR A 181 4.52 -11.56 22.47
CA TYR A 181 4.52 -12.41 21.27
C TYR A 181 4.99 -13.84 21.59
N GLU A 182 6.07 -14.00 22.35
CA GLU A 182 6.58 -15.30 22.77
C GLU A 182 5.62 -16.04 23.71
N LYS A 183 4.90 -15.31 24.56
CA LYS A 183 3.93 -15.88 25.49
C LYS A 183 2.70 -16.45 24.77
N VAL A 184 2.17 -15.72 23.76
CA VAL A 184 0.90 -16.09 23.13
C VAL A 184 1.08 -16.80 21.78
N GLY A 185 2.26 -16.71 21.16
CA GLY A 185 2.54 -17.19 19.80
C GLY A 185 1.81 -16.42 18.72
N ALA A 186 2.08 -16.74 17.45
CA ALA A 186 1.51 -16.03 16.31
C ALA A 186 -0.03 -16.06 16.29
N GLU A 187 -0.64 -17.22 16.51
CA GLU A 187 -2.11 -17.36 16.56
C GLU A 187 -2.74 -16.61 17.74
N GLY A 188 -2.05 -16.57 18.89
CA GLY A 188 -2.50 -15.83 20.06
C GLY A 188 -2.41 -14.33 19.83
N PHE A 189 -1.34 -13.88 19.15
CA PHE A 189 -1.15 -12.47 18.80
C PHE A 189 -2.24 -11.94 17.85
N GLU A 190 -2.73 -12.76 16.93
CA GLU A 190 -3.88 -12.42 16.08
C GLU A 190 -5.18 -12.19 16.88
N LYS A 191 -5.32 -12.79 18.06
CA LYS A 191 -6.49 -12.67 18.94
C LYS A 191 -6.34 -11.59 20.00
N ASP A 192 -5.12 -11.30 20.39
CA ASP A 192 -4.74 -10.34 21.44
C ASP A 192 -3.53 -9.50 20.98
N PRO A 193 -3.70 -8.67 19.93
CA PRO A 193 -2.63 -7.84 19.42
C PRO A 193 -2.26 -6.74 20.40
N MET A 194 -0.98 -6.59 20.67
CA MET A 194 -0.43 -5.54 21.52
C MET A 194 0.73 -4.85 20.81
N GLY A 195 0.75 -3.53 20.81
CA GLY A 195 1.80 -2.71 20.22
C GLY A 195 2.41 -1.73 21.21
N SER A 196 2.97 -0.67 20.67
CA SER A 196 3.52 0.48 21.40
C SER A 196 2.94 1.80 20.91
N GLY A 197 2.10 1.76 19.86
CA GLY A 197 1.53 2.93 19.21
C GLY A 197 0.43 3.64 20.02
N PRO A 198 -0.11 4.73 19.44
CA PRO A 198 -1.03 5.64 20.16
C PRO A 198 -2.39 5.04 20.53
N TYR A 199 -2.79 3.93 19.92
CA TYR A 199 -4.08 3.29 20.16
C TYR A 199 -3.94 1.80 20.43
N ARG A 200 -4.83 1.27 21.27
CA ARG A 200 -4.98 -0.17 21.56
C ARG A 200 -6.15 -0.75 20.77
N VAL A 201 -6.04 -2.02 20.39
CA VAL A 201 -7.16 -2.75 19.81
C VAL A 201 -8.16 -3.10 20.91
N VAL A 202 -9.42 -2.74 20.71
CA VAL A 202 -10.53 -3.06 21.64
C VAL A 202 -11.45 -4.11 21.04
N GLU A 203 -11.66 -4.03 19.72
CA GLU A 203 -12.54 -4.94 19.02
C GLU A 203 -12.12 -5.07 17.56
N PHE A 204 -12.09 -6.27 17.05
CA PHE A 204 -11.84 -6.54 15.64
C PHE A 204 -12.86 -7.54 15.10
N VAL A 205 -13.68 -7.07 14.17
CA VAL A 205 -14.62 -7.92 13.42
C VAL A 205 -14.09 -8.05 12.00
N ARG A 206 -13.48 -9.20 11.71
CA ARG A 206 -12.82 -9.46 10.41
C ARG A 206 -13.75 -9.14 9.24
N GLY A 207 -13.24 -8.38 8.28
CA GLY A 207 -14.01 -7.95 7.11
C GLY A 207 -15.07 -6.88 7.35
N SER A 208 -15.22 -6.37 8.59
CA SER A 208 -16.23 -5.37 8.95
C SER A 208 -15.60 -4.10 9.52
N PHE A 209 -14.95 -4.18 10.67
CA PHE A 209 -14.34 -3.01 11.29
C PHE A 209 -13.26 -3.39 12.32
N VAL A 210 -12.46 -2.41 12.70
CA VAL A 210 -11.65 -2.42 13.91
C VAL A 210 -11.97 -1.20 14.76
N ARG A 211 -12.12 -1.39 16.07
CA ARG A 211 -12.28 -0.32 17.05
C ARG A 211 -11.03 -0.25 17.93
N LEU A 212 -10.50 0.95 18.03
CA LEU A 212 -9.30 1.28 18.78
C LEU A 212 -9.65 2.26 19.89
N GLU A 213 -8.90 2.20 20.99
CA GLU A 213 -8.97 3.15 22.11
C GLU A 213 -7.60 3.79 22.35
N ALA A 214 -7.57 5.09 22.64
CA ALA A 214 -6.35 5.83 22.91
C ALA A 214 -5.54 5.23 24.07
N TYR A 215 -4.25 5.09 23.88
CA TYR A 215 -3.29 4.68 24.90
C TYR A 215 -2.75 5.93 25.62
N ASP A 216 -3.19 6.18 26.85
CA ASP A 216 -2.81 7.37 27.63
C ASP A 216 -1.30 7.41 27.96
N GLY A 217 -0.60 6.27 27.94
CA GLY A 217 0.84 6.13 28.16
C GLY A 217 1.70 6.30 26.91
N TYR A 218 1.12 6.69 25.78
CA TYR A 218 1.88 6.83 24.55
C TYR A 218 2.97 7.90 24.65
N TRP A 219 4.20 7.54 24.33
CA TRP A 219 5.37 8.43 24.41
C TRP A 219 5.26 9.69 23.54
N GLY A 220 4.52 9.62 22.43
CA GLY A 220 4.28 10.73 21.50
C GLY A 220 3.20 11.71 21.99
N GLY A 221 2.61 11.49 23.17
CA GLY A 221 1.57 12.31 23.76
C GLY A 221 0.16 11.73 23.57
N LYS A 222 -0.82 12.41 24.14
CA LYS A 222 -2.20 11.94 24.14
C LYS A 222 -2.86 12.13 22.77
N PRO A 223 -3.48 11.09 22.18
CA PRO A 223 -4.32 11.23 20.99
C PRO A 223 -5.50 12.19 21.19
N ALA A 224 -5.87 12.93 20.15
CA ALA A 224 -7.00 13.87 20.20
C ALA A 224 -8.35 13.17 20.32
N PHE A 225 -8.50 12.00 19.72
CA PHE A 225 -9.71 11.18 19.78
C PHE A 225 -9.51 10.03 20.76
N ARG A 226 -10.49 9.83 21.65
CA ARG A 226 -10.49 8.68 22.58
C ARG A 226 -10.67 7.37 21.86
N ASN A 227 -11.52 7.35 20.83
CA ASN A 227 -11.85 6.16 20.06
C ASN A 227 -11.59 6.41 18.58
N VAL A 228 -11.15 5.37 17.88
CA VAL A 228 -11.04 5.33 16.42
C VAL A 228 -11.74 4.09 15.90
N ILE A 229 -12.52 4.24 14.84
CA ILE A 229 -13.18 3.11 14.16
C ILE A 229 -12.76 3.16 12.69
N PHE A 230 -12.04 2.12 12.24
CA PHE A 230 -11.85 1.86 10.82
C PHE A 230 -12.93 0.89 10.36
N LYS A 231 -13.86 1.36 9.53
CA LYS A 231 -14.86 0.53 8.87
C LYS A 231 -14.33 0.04 7.54
N PHE A 232 -14.45 -1.24 7.27
CA PHE A 232 -14.06 -1.81 5.98
C PHE A 232 -15.21 -1.77 5.00
N VAL A 233 -15.24 -0.74 4.17
CA VAL A 233 -16.30 -0.47 3.20
C VAL A 233 -15.70 -0.53 1.80
N THR A 234 -15.68 -1.71 1.20
CA THR A 234 -15.01 -1.95 -0.10
C THR A 234 -15.73 -1.31 -1.28
N ASP A 235 -17.06 -1.15 -1.23
CA ASP A 235 -17.85 -0.48 -2.25
C ASP A 235 -17.73 1.05 -2.16
N ALA A 236 -17.34 1.70 -3.25
CA ALA A 236 -17.12 3.14 -3.30
C ALA A 236 -18.38 3.96 -3.10
N THR A 237 -19.54 3.49 -3.59
CA THR A 237 -20.84 4.17 -3.42
C THR A 237 -21.26 4.16 -1.94
N SER A 238 -21.02 3.04 -1.28
CA SER A 238 -21.26 2.92 0.16
C SER A 238 -20.36 3.85 0.96
N ARG A 239 -19.07 3.99 0.59
CA ARG A 239 -18.16 4.95 1.24
C ARG A 239 -18.62 6.40 1.08
N VAL A 240 -19.13 6.75 -0.10
CA VAL A 240 -19.75 8.06 -0.36
C VAL A 240 -20.93 8.28 0.57
N ALA A 241 -21.85 7.31 0.69
CA ALA A 241 -23.02 7.40 1.57
C ALA A 241 -22.64 7.52 3.04
N GLU A 242 -21.61 6.82 3.50
CA GLU A 242 -21.08 6.87 4.88
C GLU A 242 -20.65 8.30 5.26
N VAL A 243 -19.84 8.95 4.45
CA VAL A 243 -19.35 10.31 4.77
C VAL A 243 -20.47 11.33 4.58
N GLU A 244 -21.35 11.16 3.62
CA GLU A 244 -22.43 12.09 3.33
C GLU A 244 -23.49 12.11 4.43
N SER A 245 -23.84 10.95 4.97
CA SER A 245 -24.78 10.82 6.10
C SER A 245 -24.19 11.18 7.47
N GLY A 246 -22.87 11.22 7.60
CA GLY A 246 -22.18 11.40 8.86
C GLY A 246 -21.93 10.12 9.64
N ALA A 247 -22.13 8.97 9.03
CA ALA A 247 -21.80 7.69 9.63
C ALA A 247 -20.28 7.42 9.64
N SER A 248 -19.53 8.15 8.82
CA SER A 248 -18.07 8.23 8.87
C SER A 248 -17.59 9.68 8.75
N ASP A 249 -16.46 9.99 9.38
CA ASP A 249 -15.88 11.33 9.41
C ASP A 249 -14.90 11.55 8.27
N ILE A 250 -14.20 10.49 7.84
CA ILE A 250 -13.24 10.51 6.74
C ILE A 250 -13.52 9.33 5.81
N THR A 251 -13.37 9.56 4.51
CA THR A 251 -13.33 8.50 3.49
C THR A 251 -12.35 8.83 2.37
N LEU A 252 -11.84 7.80 1.71
CA LEU A 252 -10.89 7.90 0.61
C LEU A 252 -11.26 6.93 -0.53
N ALA A 253 -10.51 6.98 -1.62
CA ALA A 253 -10.70 6.12 -2.80
C ALA A 253 -12.14 6.17 -3.35
N ILE A 254 -12.73 7.37 -3.42
CA ILE A 254 -14.06 7.61 -3.98
C ILE A 254 -13.95 8.07 -5.44
N PRO A 255 -15.01 7.91 -6.26
CA PRO A 255 -15.02 8.43 -7.62
C PRO A 255 -14.78 9.95 -7.67
N PHE A 256 -14.04 10.43 -8.66
CA PHE A 256 -13.69 11.85 -8.76
C PHE A 256 -14.91 12.76 -8.92
N GLU A 257 -15.97 12.28 -9.57
CA GLU A 257 -17.26 12.98 -9.69
C GLU A 257 -17.90 13.22 -8.33
N GLU A 258 -17.85 12.20 -7.45
CA GLU A 258 -18.36 12.29 -6.10
C GLU A 258 -17.47 13.15 -5.20
N TYR A 259 -16.15 13.10 -5.39
CA TYR A 259 -15.24 14.02 -4.73
C TYR A 259 -15.56 15.47 -5.04
N ASP A 260 -15.72 15.82 -6.32
CA ASP A 260 -16.07 17.18 -6.76
C ASP A 260 -17.41 17.66 -6.17
N ARG A 261 -18.40 16.77 -6.07
CA ARG A 261 -19.71 17.05 -5.49
C ARG A 261 -19.61 17.23 -3.96
N LEU A 262 -18.92 16.34 -3.27
CA LEU A 262 -18.88 16.30 -1.81
C LEU A 262 -18.02 17.41 -1.20
N LYS A 263 -16.88 17.76 -1.81
CA LYS A 263 -16.03 18.85 -1.30
C LYS A 263 -16.71 20.22 -1.30
N ALA A 264 -17.76 20.38 -2.11
CA ALA A 264 -18.58 21.60 -2.16
C ALA A 264 -19.76 21.57 -1.18
N LYS A 265 -20.01 20.44 -0.48
CA LYS A 265 -21.14 20.29 0.43
C LYS A 265 -20.84 20.92 1.79
N PRO A 266 -21.76 21.75 2.37
CA PRO A 266 -21.58 22.29 3.71
C PRO A 266 -21.32 21.17 4.74
N GLY A 267 -20.36 21.41 5.63
CA GLY A 267 -19.95 20.46 6.68
C GLY A 267 -18.93 19.41 6.21
N LEU A 268 -18.58 19.38 4.93
CA LEU A 268 -17.52 18.55 4.38
C LEU A 268 -16.37 19.42 3.86
N ALA A 269 -15.21 18.83 3.76
CA ALA A 269 -14.03 19.35 3.09
C ALA A 269 -13.39 18.24 2.27
N GLY A 270 -12.59 18.61 1.28
CA GLY A 270 -11.90 17.64 0.43
C GLY A 270 -10.49 18.07 0.13
N VAL A 271 -9.57 17.12 0.06
CA VAL A 271 -8.21 17.28 -0.43
C VAL A 271 -7.92 16.19 -1.46
N ALA A 272 -7.26 16.55 -2.54
CA ALA A 272 -6.79 15.62 -3.56
C ALA A 272 -5.34 15.98 -3.89
N THR A 273 -4.43 15.14 -3.49
CA THR A 273 -2.98 15.36 -3.64
C THR A 273 -2.34 14.21 -4.40
N PRO A 274 -1.29 14.45 -5.19
CA PRO A 274 -0.45 13.37 -5.68
C PRO A 274 0.07 12.53 -4.50
N VAL A 275 0.06 11.21 -4.69
CA VAL A 275 0.60 10.24 -3.73
C VAL A 275 1.77 9.49 -4.34
N SER A 276 2.53 8.77 -3.53
CA SER A 276 3.70 8.00 -3.99
C SER A 276 3.35 6.88 -4.97
N ASP A 277 2.08 6.50 -5.07
CA ASP A 277 1.63 5.41 -5.92
C ASP A 277 1.58 5.80 -7.41
N ILE A 278 2.17 4.96 -8.24
CA ILE A 278 2.15 5.06 -9.71
C ILE A 278 1.28 3.94 -10.26
N ALA A 279 0.26 4.29 -11.01
CA ALA A 279 -0.54 3.34 -11.77
C ALA A 279 0.22 2.94 -13.05
N MET A 280 0.40 1.64 -13.27
CA MET A 280 1.20 1.12 -14.38
C MET A 280 0.68 -0.21 -14.89
N ILE A 281 1.07 -0.56 -16.10
CA ILE A 281 0.91 -1.90 -16.65
C ILE A 281 2.26 -2.58 -16.59
N PHE A 282 2.35 -3.64 -15.80
CA PHE A 282 3.48 -4.56 -15.83
C PHE A 282 3.36 -5.42 -17.07
N PHE A 283 4.42 -5.49 -17.83
CA PHE A 283 4.59 -6.52 -18.84
C PHE A 283 5.42 -7.63 -18.20
N ASN A 284 4.97 -8.87 -18.33
CA ASN A 284 5.69 -10.02 -17.82
C ASN A 284 6.43 -10.69 -18.98
N ASP A 285 7.55 -11.33 -18.69
CA ASP A 285 8.42 -11.99 -19.65
C ASP A 285 7.81 -13.30 -20.19
N THR A 286 6.55 -13.24 -20.60
CA THR A 286 5.80 -14.41 -21.10
C THR A 286 4.99 -14.07 -22.35
N GLY A 287 4.92 -15.03 -23.26
CA GLY A 287 4.13 -14.94 -24.48
C GLY A 287 4.52 -13.74 -25.36
N PRO A 288 3.55 -12.98 -25.90
CA PRO A 288 3.88 -11.86 -26.79
C PRO A 288 4.72 -10.75 -26.15
N MET A 289 4.78 -10.66 -24.82
CA MET A 289 5.56 -9.63 -24.12
C MET A 289 7.07 -9.94 -24.07
N GLU A 290 7.50 -11.14 -24.47
CA GLU A 290 8.92 -11.43 -24.70
C GLU A 290 9.49 -10.59 -25.86
N ASP A 291 8.64 -10.24 -26.87
CA ASP A 291 9.03 -9.39 -27.99
C ASP A 291 9.06 -7.91 -27.59
N ALA A 292 10.25 -7.33 -27.62
CA ALA A 292 10.46 -5.92 -27.31
C ALA A 292 9.68 -4.95 -28.23
N ASN A 293 9.44 -5.33 -29.51
CA ASN A 293 8.64 -4.51 -30.41
C ASN A 293 7.17 -4.48 -29.99
N VAL A 294 6.64 -5.61 -29.51
CA VAL A 294 5.26 -5.67 -28.98
C VAL A 294 5.11 -4.80 -27.76
N ARG A 295 6.05 -4.88 -26.79
CA ARG A 295 6.03 -4.02 -25.59
C ARG A 295 6.12 -2.53 -25.94
N LYS A 296 7.08 -2.16 -26.81
CA LYS A 296 7.23 -0.77 -27.27
C LYS A 296 6.01 -0.28 -28.03
N ALA A 297 5.42 -1.11 -28.89
CA ALA A 297 4.20 -0.77 -29.59
C ALA A 297 3.03 -0.54 -28.60
N ALA A 298 2.89 -1.39 -27.61
CA ALA A 298 1.89 -1.23 -26.56
C ALA A 298 2.10 0.11 -25.78
N ALA A 299 3.36 0.49 -25.50
CA ALA A 299 3.66 1.74 -24.82
C ALA A 299 3.38 2.98 -25.69
N HIS A 300 3.80 2.99 -26.97
CA HIS A 300 3.56 4.10 -27.90
C HIS A 300 2.09 4.24 -28.32
N ALA A 301 1.27 3.21 -28.14
CA ALA A 301 -0.15 3.25 -28.48
C ALA A 301 -1.05 3.90 -27.41
N VAL A 302 -0.53 4.26 -26.23
CA VAL A 302 -1.32 4.77 -25.11
C VAL A 302 -1.17 6.28 -24.96
N ASP A 303 -2.28 7.01 -25.12
CA ASP A 303 -2.42 8.44 -24.85
C ASP A 303 -2.73 8.66 -23.37
N LYS A 304 -1.66 8.85 -22.57
CA LYS A 304 -1.74 9.05 -21.12
C LYS A 304 -2.42 10.37 -20.76
N ASP A 305 -2.20 11.42 -21.55
CA ASP A 305 -2.83 12.73 -21.34
C ASP A 305 -4.35 12.65 -21.50
N THR A 306 -4.83 11.90 -22.50
CA THR A 306 -6.26 11.66 -22.67
C THR A 306 -6.83 10.85 -21.48
N ILE A 307 -6.13 9.83 -21.00
CA ILE A 307 -6.55 9.08 -19.81
C ILE A 307 -6.68 10.03 -18.61
N VAL A 308 -5.63 10.79 -18.30
CA VAL A 308 -5.65 11.69 -17.14
C VAL A 308 -6.68 12.80 -17.28
N ASN A 309 -6.68 13.52 -18.39
CA ASN A 309 -7.51 14.72 -18.53
C ASN A 309 -8.99 14.43 -18.79
N ARG A 310 -9.32 13.30 -19.45
CA ARG A 310 -10.72 12.97 -19.80
C ARG A 310 -11.35 11.96 -18.87
N LEU A 311 -10.64 10.85 -18.60
CA LEU A 311 -11.19 9.77 -17.77
C LEU A 311 -11.04 10.06 -16.28
N LEU A 312 -9.85 10.53 -15.86
CA LEU A 312 -9.55 10.87 -14.47
C LEU A 312 -9.84 12.34 -14.13
N ARG A 313 -10.41 13.14 -15.05
CA ARG A 313 -10.82 14.54 -14.83
C ARG A 313 -9.69 15.47 -14.36
N GLY A 314 -8.45 15.16 -14.72
CA GLY A 314 -7.26 15.88 -14.28
C GLY A 314 -6.68 15.40 -12.93
N TYR A 315 -7.28 14.38 -12.30
CA TYR A 315 -6.76 13.79 -11.07
C TYR A 315 -5.72 12.69 -11.36
N GLY A 316 -4.54 13.11 -11.77
CA GLY A 316 -3.38 12.28 -12.07
C GLY A 316 -2.26 13.12 -12.68
N VAL A 317 -1.04 12.64 -12.63
CA VAL A 317 0.12 13.23 -13.30
C VAL A 317 0.66 12.21 -14.30
N PRO A 318 0.58 12.45 -15.63
CA PRO A 318 1.11 11.50 -16.61
C PRO A 318 2.59 11.20 -16.36
N LEU A 319 2.99 9.92 -16.39
CA LEU A 319 4.36 9.49 -16.14
C LEU A 319 4.93 8.64 -17.28
N HIS A 320 6.26 8.70 -17.42
CA HIS A 320 7.03 7.92 -18.38
C HIS A 320 8.09 7.03 -17.72
N THR A 321 8.27 7.18 -16.42
CA THR A 321 9.24 6.47 -15.58
C THR A 321 8.58 5.90 -14.34
N LEU A 322 9.29 5.06 -13.59
CA LEU A 322 8.86 4.53 -12.31
C LEU A 322 9.12 5.51 -11.14
N GLN A 323 9.56 6.71 -11.44
CA GLN A 323 9.81 7.75 -10.45
C GLN A 323 8.85 8.91 -10.64
N ALA A 324 8.27 9.41 -9.55
CA ALA A 324 7.44 10.61 -9.55
C ALA A 324 8.30 11.88 -9.52
N PRO A 325 7.77 13.05 -9.97
CA PRO A 325 8.53 14.29 -10.12
C PRO A 325 9.23 14.80 -8.85
N GLU A 326 8.72 14.48 -7.68
CA GLU A 326 9.26 14.87 -6.38
C GLU A 326 10.47 14.06 -5.92
N TYR A 327 10.80 12.94 -6.60
CA TYR A 327 11.88 12.06 -6.19
C TYR A 327 13.22 12.38 -6.88
N ALA A 328 14.32 12.14 -6.15
CA ALA A 328 15.67 12.50 -6.61
C ALA A 328 16.09 11.78 -7.89
N ALA A 329 15.59 10.57 -8.12
CA ALA A 329 15.89 9.79 -9.32
C ALA A 329 14.98 10.11 -10.51
N PHE A 330 14.01 10.98 -10.38
CA PHE A 330 13.20 11.43 -11.52
C PHE A 330 14.04 12.13 -12.58
N ASP A 331 13.87 11.72 -13.83
CA ASP A 331 14.51 12.38 -14.99
C ASP A 331 13.43 12.85 -15.99
N PRO A 332 13.12 14.15 -16.05
CA PRO A 332 12.09 14.67 -16.95
C PRO A 332 12.43 14.52 -18.44
N THR A 333 13.68 14.17 -18.77
CA THR A 333 14.11 13.94 -20.15
C THR A 333 13.78 12.53 -20.66
N THR A 334 13.44 11.61 -19.75
CA THR A 334 13.00 10.26 -20.10
C THR A 334 11.53 10.30 -20.48
N THR A 335 11.22 10.16 -21.76
CA THR A 335 9.86 10.22 -22.29
C THR A 335 9.56 9.05 -23.21
N VAL A 336 8.30 8.61 -23.23
CA VAL A 336 7.72 7.68 -24.21
C VAL A 336 6.53 8.38 -24.82
N GLU A 337 6.67 8.87 -26.04
CA GLU A 337 5.62 9.64 -26.73
C GLU A 337 4.46 8.75 -27.17
N TYR A 338 3.26 9.31 -27.20
CA TYR A 338 2.13 8.70 -27.89
C TYR A 338 2.32 8.79 -29.39
N ASN A 339 2.55 7.66 -30.06
CA ASN A 339 2.82 7.56 -31.48
C ASN A 339 2.23 6.28 -32.08
N PRO A 340 0.94 6.26 -32.44
CA PRO A 340 0.27 5.07 -33.00
C PRO A 340 0.88 4.60 -34.33
N ASP A 341 1.49 5.47 -35.11
CA ASP A 341 2.13 5.08 -36.37
C ASP A 341 3.42 4.29 -36.12
N LEU A 342 4.22 4.75 -35.15
CA LEU A 342 5.39 3.98 -34.68
C LEU A 342 4.94 2.63 -34.08
N ALA A 343 3.86 2.61 -33.30
CA ALA A 343 3.33 1.37 -32.75
C ALA A 343 2.97 0.35 -33.84
N ARG A 344 2.28 0.78 -34.89
CA ARG A 344 1.98 -0.07 -36.06
C ARG A 344 3.24 -0.56 -36.77
N SER A 345 4.23 0.30 -36.91
CA SER A 345 5.51 -0.06 -37.55
C SER A 345 6.28 -1.14 -36.75
N LEU A 346 6.30 -1.00 -35.41
CA LEU A 346 6.92 -1.98 -34.51
C LEU A 346 6.20 -3.31 -34.56
N LEU A 347 4.88 -3.33 -34.55
CA LEU A 347 4.08 -4.55 -34.68
C LEU A 347 4.30 -5.23 -36.04
N ALA A 348 4.37 -4.46 -37.11
CA ALA A 348 4.64 -5.00 -38.46
C ALA A 348 6.03 -5.67 -38.52
N ALA A 349 7.04 -5.14 -37.84
CA ALA A 349 8.36 -5.74 -37.75
C ALA A 349 8.35 -7.11 -37.06
N SER A 350 7.35 -7.37 -36.20
CA SER A 350 7.12 -8.65 -35.52
C SER A 350 6.03 -9.50 -36.17
N GLY A 351 5.57 -9.11 -37.38
CA GLY A 351 4.58 -9.90 -38.15
C GLY A 351 3.12 -9.69 -37.76
N TYR A 352 2.82 -8.65 -36.98
CA TYR A 352 1.46 -8.31 -36.56
C TYR A 352 0.92 -7.10 -37.29
N SER A 353 -0.41 -7.02 -37.39
CA SER A 353 -1.15 -5.90 -38.00
C SER A 353 -2.57 -5.84 -37.44
N THR A 354 -3.37 -4.87 -37.89
CA THR A 354 -4.80 -4.82 -37.57
C THR A 354 -5.58 -6.02 -38.11
N ASP A 355 -5.15 -6.62 -39.21
CA ASP A 355 -5.76 -7.83 -39.80
C ASP A 355 -5.23 -9.13 -39.20
N ASN A 356 -4.03 -9.05 -38.59
CA ASN A 356 -3.39 -10.16 -37.86
C ASN A 356 -2.90 -9.64 -36.50
N PRO A 357 -3.80 -9.35 -35.55
CA PRO A 357 -3.42 -8.72 -34.29
C PRO A 357 -2.67 -9.66 -33.35
N VAL A 358 -1.76 -9.10 -32.57
CA VAL A 358 -1.21 -9.79 -31.40
C VAL A 358 -2.28 -9.93 -30.33
N ARG A 359 -2.39 -11.12 -29.70
CA ARG A 359 -3.42 -11.43 -28.70
C ARG A 359 -2.81 -11.87 -27.40
N PHE A 360 -3.30 -11.30 -26.30
CA PHE A 360 -2.93 -11.70 -24.94
C PHE A 360 -4.00 -11.27 -23.93
N THR A 361 -3.85 -11.72 -22.68
CA THR A 361 -4.69 -11.29 -21.56
C THR A 361 -4.04 -10.13 -20.81
N ILE A 362 -4.85 -9.13 -20.44
CA ILE A 362 -4.48 -8.11 -19.45
C ILE A 362 -5.33 -8.25 -18.20
N GLN A 363 -4.68 -8.43 -17.07
CA GLN A 363 -5.30 -8.54 -15.76
C GLN A 363 -5.49 -7.16 -15.12
N THR A 364 -6.59 -6.97 -14.40
CA THR A 364 -6.89 -5.74 -13.67
C THR A 364 -7.82 -6.00 -12.50
N THR A 365 -7.89 -5.06 -11.57
CA THR A 365 -8.90 -5.02 -10.50
C THR A 365 -10.13 -4.23 -10.93
N ARG A 366 -11.15 -4.20 -10.07
CA ARG A 366 -12.29 -3.29 -10.22
C ARG A 366 -12.64 -2.67 -8.88
N GLY A 367 -12.41 -1.36 -8.77
CA GLY A 367 -12.73 -0.57 -7.58
C GLY A 367 -11.66 -0.59 -6.49
N TYR A 368 -10.50 -1.15 -6.75
CA TYR A 368 -9.31 -1.02 -5.89
C TYR A 368 -8.66 0.36 -6.09
N LEU A 369 -8.38 0.76 -7.34
CA LEU A 369 -7.96 2.10 -7.70
C LEU A 369 -9.15 2.89 -8.29
N PRO A 370 -9.15 4.23 -8.19
CA PRO A 370 -10.15 5.02 -8.87
C PRO A 370 -10.14 4.77 -10.38
N LYS A 371 -11.27 4.27 -10.93
CA LYS A 371 -11.45 4.02 -12.37
C LYS A 371 -10.50 2.95 -12.97
N ASP A 372 -9.96 2.04 -12.16
CA ASP A 372 -9.01 1.00 -12.62
C ASP A 372 -9.49 0.23 -13.86
N TYR A 373 -10.71 -0.29 -13.80
CA TYR A 373 -11.28 -1.04 -14.91
C TYR A 373 -11.51 -0.17 -16.17
N GLU A 374 -12.04 1.04 -16.00
CA GLU A 374 -12.27 1.98 -17.09
C GLU A 374 -10.96 2.48 -17.74
N VAL A 375 -9.90 2.62 -16.95
CA VAL A 375 -8.56 2.94 -17.47
C VAL A 375 -8.10 1.82 -18.41
N ILE A 376 -8.23 0.55 -18.00
CA ILE A 376 -7.82 -0.58 -18.83
C ILE A 376 -8.72 -0.74 -20.06
N GLN A 377 -10.03 -0.48 -19.95
CA GLN A 377 -10.90 -0.44 -21.12
C GLN A 377 -10.44 0.62 -22.14
N ALA A 378 -10.02 1.81 -21.68
CA ALA A 378 -9.50 2.86 -22.55
C ALA A 378 -8.17 2.45 -23.20
N VAL A 379 -7.25 1.85 -22.44
CA VAL A 379 -5.97 1.33 -22.96
C VAL A 379 -6.21 0.26 -24.02
N VAL A 380 -7.04 -0.74 -23.76
CA VAL A 380 -7.37 -1.82 -24.71
C VAL A 380 -8.02 -1.25 -25.97
N ALA A 381 -8.87 -0.23 -25.84
CA ALA A 381 -9.45 0.44 -27.00
C ALA A 381 -8.40 1.21 -27.85
N MET A 382 -7.37 1.79 -27.23
CA MET A 382 -6.24 2.40 -27.93
C MET A 382 -5.37 1.33 -28.62
N TRP A 383 -5.04 0.25 -27.93
CA TRP A 383 -4.28 -0.86 -28.43
C TRP A 383 -4.91 -1.51 -29.67
N ARG A 384 -6.23 -1.70 -29.65
CA ARG A 384 -6.96 -2.29 -30.80
C ARG A 384 -6.77 -1.49 -32.10
N LYS A 385 -6.63 -0.16 -32.02
CA LYS A 385 -6.44 0.70 -33.20
C LYS A 385 -5.10 0.48 -33.91
N VAL A 386 -4.15 -0.18 -33.26
CA VAL A 386 -2.81 -0.43 -33.81
C VAL A 386 -2.55 -1.91 -34.12
N GLY A 387 -3.45 -2.83 -33.75
CA GLY A 387 -3.29 -4.28 -33.98
C GLY A 387 -2.91 -5.06 -32.72
N ILE A 388 -3.30 -4.57 -31.54
CA ILE A 388 -3.19 -5.31 -30.28
C ILE A 388 -4.61 -5.62 -29.76
N GLU A 389 -4.94 -6.89 -29.59
CA GLU A 389 -6.19 -7.36 -29.02
C GLU A 389 -5.93 -7.99 -27.65
N ALA A 390 -6.19 -7.24 -26.59
CA ALA A 390 -6.07 -7.74 -25.23
C ALA A 390 -7.45 -8.10 -24.67
N GLU A 391 -7.56 -9.27 -24.05
CA GLU A 391 -8.72 -9.70 -23.27
C GLU A 391 -8.56 -9.24 -21.82
N ILE A 392 -9.59 -8.57 -21.26
CA ILE A 392 -9.55 -8.06 -19.89
C ILE A 392 -10.03 -9.13 -18.94
N GLU A 393 -9.15 -9.56 -18.04
CA GLU A 393 -9.47 -10.42 -16.90
C GLU A 393 -9.53 -9.59 -15.63
N VAL A 394 -10.65 -9.66 -14.89
CA VAL A 394 -10.85 -8.94 -13.62
C VAL A 394 -10.68 -9.92 -12.46
N TYR A 395 -9.89 -9.51 -11.46
CA TYR A 395 -9.69 -10.27 -10.23
C TYR A 395 -9.67 -9.37 -8.99
N GLU A 396 -9.78 -9.98 -7.82
CA GLU A 396 -9.60 -9.29 -6.54
C GLU A 396 -8.12 -9.00 -6.27
N VAL A 397 -7.82 -7.89 -5.59
CA VAL A 397 -6.44 -7.46 -5.32
C VAL A 397 -5.58 -8.52 -4.62
N ALA A 398 -6.17 -9.32 -3.73
CA ALA A 398 -5.45 -10.42 -3.08
C ALA A 398 -4.93 -11.46 -4.09
N LYS A 399 -5.65 -11.68 -5.20
CA LYS A 399 -5.26 -12.58 -6.27
C LYS A 399 -4.04 -12.06 -7.03
N HIS A 400 -3.89 -10.74 -7.18
CA HIS A 400 -2.70 -10.15 -7.78
C HIS A 400 -1.42 -10.55 -7.03
N TYR A 401 -1.44 -10.44 -5.69
CA TYR A 401 -0.29 -10.82 -4.87
C TYR A 401 0.02 -12.32 -4.95
N GLU A 402 -1.02 -13.17 -4.98
CA GLU A 402 -0.87 -14.63 -5.13
C GLU A 402 -0.22 -14.98 -6.48
N LEU A 403 -0.74 -14.44 -7.58
CA LEU A 403 -0.22 -14.70 -8.94
C LEU A 403 1.22 -14.21 -9.08
N ARG A 404 1.53 -13.07 -8.49
CA ARG A 404 2.86 -12.50 -8.49
C ARG A 404 3.86 -13.32 -7.68
N ALA A 405 3.45 -13.80 -6.50
CA ALA A 405 4.30 -14.67 -5.67
C ALA A 405 4.58 -16.04 -6.30
N THR A 406 3.75 -16.46 -7.26
CA THR A 406 3.88 -17.74 -7.96
C THR A 406 4.37 -17.58 -9.41
N ASP A 407 4.73 -16.34 -9.80
CA ASP A 407 5.16 -16.00 -11.17
C ASP A 407 4.17 -16.49 -12.25
N THR A 408 2.88 -16.24 -12.01
CA THR A 408 1.78 -16.70 -12.89
C THR A 408 0.86 -15.56 -13.34
N LEU A 409 1.34 -14.31 -13.27
CA LEU A 409 0.64 -13.18 -13.86
C LEU A 409 0.49 -13.35 -15.37
N ALA A 410 -0.61 -12.85 -15.94
CA ALA A 410 -0.79 -12.78 -17.38
C ALA A 410 0.30 -11.92 -18.05
N PRO A 411 0.47 -12.01 -19.39
CA PRO A 411 1.45 -11.20 -20.12
C PRO A 411 1.40 -9.71 -19.83
N ALA A 412 0.23 -9.18 -19.43
CA ALA A 412 0.08 -7.82 -18.94
C ALA A 412 -0.79 -7.77 -17.67
N ALA A 413 -0.43 -6.94 -16.70
CA ALA A 413 -1.20 -6.74 -15.48
C ALA A 413 -1.20 -5.26 -15.08
N PHE A 414 -2.38 -4.67 -14.88
CA PHE A 414 -2.52 -3.31 -14.40
C PHE A 414 -2.61 -3.30 -12.89
N TYR A 415 -1.69 -2.57 -12.27
CA TYR A 415 -1.63 -2.39 -10.84
C TYR A 415 -0.93 -1.07 -10.48
N ASN A 416 -0.82 -0.76 -9.20
CA ASN A 416 -0.03 0.36 -8.73
C ASN A 416 1.19 -0.11 -7.94
N TRP A 417 2.21 0.73 -7.92
CA TRP A 417 3.35 0.60 -7.04
C TRP A 417 3.78 1.97 -6.57
N GLY A 418 4.11 2.09 -5.28
CA GLY A 418 4.54 3.33 -4.68
C GLY A 418 6.00 3.29 -4.27
N ASP A 419 6.60 4.47 -4.23
CA ASP A 419 7.86 4.71 -3.56
C ASP A 419 7.56 5.48 -2.26
N SER A 420 7.25 4.73 -1.21
CA SER A 420 6.84 5.31 0.07
C SER A 420 7.99 5.59 1.04
N ILE A 421 9.22 5.28 0.62
CA ILE A 421 10.44 5.63 1.36
C ILE A 421 11.28 6.72 0.67
N GLY A 422 10.81 7.22 -0.47
CA GLY A 422 11.55 8.20 -1.26
C GLY A 422 12.87 7.65 -1.82
N ASP A 423 12.87 6.35 -2.21
CA ASP A 423 14.05 5.67 -2.73
C ASP A 423 13.67 4.73 -3.88
N PRO A 424 14.33 4.83 -5.05
CA PRO A 424 14.02 4.00 -6.22
C PRO A 424 14.10 2.50 -5.98
N ASN A 425 14.76 2.09 -4.90
CA ASN A 425 14.85 0.69 -4.53
C ASN A 425 13.50 0.09 -4.12
N ASP A 426 12.61 0.89 -3.50
CA ASP A 426 11.26 0.46 -3.14
C ASP A 426 10.39 0.18 -4.37
N SER A 427 10.50 1.00 -5.41
CA SER A 427 9.72 0.84 -6.65
C SER A 427 10.49 0.07 -7.72
N THR A 428 11.45 0.72 -8.37
CA THR A 428 12.20 0.15 -9.50
C THR A 428 13.03 -1.06 -9.08
N GLY A 429 13.70 -0.98 -7.91
CA GLY A 429 14.56 -2.05 -7.42
C GLY A 429 13.79 -3.35 -7.16
N PHE A 430 12.70 -3.28 -6.40
CA PHE A 430 11.90 -4.49 -6.10
C PHE A 430 11.10 -5.00 -7.29
N ALA A 431 10.66 -4.13 -8.20
CA ALA A 431 9.84 -4.53 -9.32
C ALA A 431 10.63 -5.12 -10.50
N MET A 432 11.92 -4.78 -10.64
CA MET A 432 12.72 -5.06 -11.83
C MET A 432 14.04 -5.79 -11.56
N PHE A 433 14.34 -6.14 -10.31
CA PHE A 433 15.52 -6.90 -9.94
C PHE A 433 15.18 -8.39 -9.84
N GLY A 434 15.71 -9.24 -10.72
CA GLY A 434 15.37 -10.66 -10.80
C GLY A 434 15.43 -11.41 -9.46
N PRO A 435 16.46 -11.22 -8.60
CA PRO A 435 16.51 -11.83 -7.28
C PRO A 435 15.44 -11.35 -6.29
N SER A 436 14.69 -10.28 -6.60
CA SER A 436 13.58 -9.82 -5.75
C SER A 436 12.38 -10.78 -5.86
N PRO A 437 11.73 -11.14 -4.74
CA PRO A 437 10.51 -11.96 -4.78
C PRO A 437 9.32 -11.24 -5.41
N HIS A 438 9.49 -9.99 -5.77
CA HIS A 438 8.46 -9.13 -6.36
C HIS A 438 8.76 -8.75 -7.81
N SER A 439 9.86 -9.22 -8.38
CA SER A 439 10.22 -8.91 -9.76
C SER A 439 9.20 -9.44 -10.74
N THR A 440 8.98 -8.67 -11.80
CA THR A 440 8.19 -9.08 -12.98
C THR A 440 9.07 -9.37 -14.18
N TRP A 441 10.37 -9.16 -14.05
CA TRP A 441 11.39 -9.42 -15.06
C TRP A 441 12.63 -10.04 -14.43
N ASP A 442 13.17 -11.07 -15.09
CA ASP A 442 14.44 -11.71 -14.73
C ASP A 442 15.35 -11.67 -15.97
N THR A 443 16.19 -10.63 -16.06
CA THR A 443 17.15 -10.46 -17.14
C THR A 443 18.51 -10.02 -16.62
N ASP A 444 19.56 -10.66 -17.14
CA ASP A 444 20.97 -10.34 -16.78
C ASP A 444 21.29 -8.85 -16.91
N ASP A 445 20.73 -8.17 -17.90
CA ASP A 445 20.98 -6.75 -18.18
C ASP A 445 20.43 -5.84 -17.07
N LEU A 446 19.18 -6.09 -16.63
CA LEU A 446 18.57 -5.33 -15.52
C LEU A 446 19.29 -5.62 -14.21
N ASP A 447 19.61 -6.87 -13.93
CA ASP A 447 20.29 -7.29 -12.72
C ASP A 447 21.71 -6.70 -12.63
N ALA A 448 22.44 -6.65 -13.75
CA ALA A 448 23.75 -6.01 -13.81
C ALA A 448 23.69 -4.50 -13.56
N MET A 449 22.60 -3.83 -13.93
CA MET A 449 22.40 -2.40 -13.68
C MET A 449 21.90 -2.13 -12.25
N ILE A 450 20.95 -2.92 -11.75
CA ILE A 450 20.24 -2.68 -10.48
C ILE A 450 21.08 -3.17 -9.29
N GLY A 451 21.62 -4.40 -9.37
CA GLY A 451 22.29 -5.05 -8.25
C GLY A 451 23.36 -4.19 -7.56
N PRO A 452 24.28 -3.53 -8.28
CA PRO A 452 25.28 -2.67 -7.67
C PRO A 452 24.72 -1.46 -6.92
N LEU A 453 23.52 -0.96 -7.29
CA LEU A 453 22.91 0.23 -6.70
C LEU A 453 22.38 -0.02 -5.27
N TRP A 454 22.08 -1.25 -4.92
CA TRP A 454 21.69 -1.62 -3.55
C TRP A 454 22.78 -1.27 -2.55
N GLY A 455 24.05 -1.50 -2.91
CA GLY A 455 25.22 -1.31 -2.05
C GLY A 455 26.08 -0.09 -2.41
N GLU A 456 25.67 0.77 -3.34
CA GLU A 456 26.45 1.96 -3.71
C GLU A 456 26.49 2.96 -2.54
N LYS A 457 27.71 3.29 -2.11
CA LYS A 457 27.96 4.16 -0.95
C LYS A 457 27.94 5.64 -1.29
N ASP A 458 28.17 5.98 -2.56
CA ASP A 458 28.12 7.34 -3.07
C ASP A 458 26.70 7.65 -3.59
N GLU A 459 25.98 8.48 -2.85
CA GLU A 459 24.57 8.79 -3.16
C GLU A 459 24.39 9.45 -4.53
N ALA A 460 25.33 10.30 -4.97
CA ALA A 460 25.23 10.93 -6.28
C ALA A 460 25.37 9.92 -7.41
N LYS A 461 26.30 8.97 -7.29
CA LYS A 461 26.45 7.85 -8.23
C LYS A 461 25.24 6.94 -8.20
N ARG A 462 24.70 6.65 -7.01
CA ARG A 462 23.53 5.81 -6.83
C ARG A 462 22.32 6.42 -7.55
N ILE A 463 22.02 7.68 -7.32
CA ILE A 463 20.92 8.39 -8.01
C ILE A 463 21.13 8.46 -9.53
N ALA A 464 22.35 8.73 -9.99
CA ALA A 464 22.66 8.70 -11.42
C ALA A 464 22.45 7.30 -12.02
N GLY A 465 22.81 6.26 -11.30
CA GLY A 465 22.57 4.86 -11.67
C GLY A 465 21.07 4.57 -11.81
N TRP A 466 20.25 4.95 -10.84
CA TRP A 466 18.80 4.78 -10.90
C TRP A 466 18.15 5.51 -12.07
N LYS A 467 18.58 6.74 -12.38
CA LYS A 467 18.14 7.46 -13.59
C LYS A 467 18.48 6.69 -14.87
N ALA A 468 19.65 6.06 -14.91
CA ALA A 468 20.05 5.24 -16.06
C ALA A 468 19.20 3.96 -16.16
N VAL A 469 18.88 3.31 -15.06
CA VAL A 469 17.99 2.14 -15.00
C VAL A 469 16.59 2.51 -15.50
N ASP A 470 15.99 3.58 -14.98
CA ASP A 470 14.66 4.04 -15.40
C ASP A 470 14.61 4.34 -16.90
N LYS A 471 15.65 5.01 -17.42
CA LYS A 471 15.77 5.28 -18.85
C LYS A 471 15.87 3.98 -19.68
N TYR A 472 16.59 2.99 -19.17
CA TYR A 472 16.71 1.68 -19.82
C TYR A 472 15.38 0.92 -19.83
N ILE A 473 14.65 0.93 -18.71
CA ILE A 473 13.32 0.35 -18.58
C ILE A 473 12.35 0.99 -19.57
N ALA A 474 12.30 2.33 -19.62
CA ALA A 474 11.44 3.07 -20.56
C ALA A 474 11.78 2.78 -22.02
N LYS A 475 13.08 2.73 -22.38
CA LYS A 475 13.55 2.42 -23.73
C LYS A 475 13.14 1.02 -24.20
N ASN A 476 13.11 0.04 -23.31
CA ASN A 476 12.80 -1.35 -23.62
C ASN A 476 11.35 -1.73 -23.29
N ALA A 477 10.59 -0.79 -22.71
CA ALA A 477 9.20 -0.93 -22.31
C ALA A 477 8.98 -2.21 -21.46
N TYR A 478 9.80 -2.41 -20.41
CA TYR A 478 9.60 -3.52 -19.48
C TYR A 478 8.34 -3.31 -18.61
N VAL A 479 7.97 -2.06 -18.39
CA VAL A 479 6.75 -1.63 -17.73
C VAL A 479 6.21 -0.40 -18.45
N LEU A 480 4.90 -0.19 -18.39
CA LEU A 480 4.24 1.01 -18.93
C LEU A 480 3.67 1.82 -17.77
N PRO A 481 4.42 2.79 -17.19
CA PRO A 481 3.88 3.76 -16.27
C PRO A 481 2.81 4.58 -16.98
N LEU A 482 1.66 4.77 -16.34
CA LEU A 482 0.57 5.56 -16.90
C LEU A 482 0.49 6.94 -16.25
N TYR A 483 0.36 6.98 -14.93
CA TYR A 483 0.26 8.23 -14.18
C TYR A 483 0.60 8.02 -12.70
N GLN A 484 1.12 9.07 -12.05
CA GLN A 484 1.12 9.17 -10.60
C GLN A 484 -0.32 9.40 -10.14
N GLN A 485 -0.73 8.67 -9.12
CA GLN A 485 -2.08 8.74 -8.59
C GLN A 485 -2.30 10.04 -7.81
N VAL A 486 -3.52 10.55 -7.91
CA VAL A 486 -4.03 11.59 -7.03
C VAL A 486 -5.12 10.96 -6.17
N GLN A 487 -4.92 10.99 -4.85
CA GLN A 487 -5.87 10.40 -3.90
C GLN A 487 -6.88 11.44 -3.42
N PRO A 488 -8.17 11.30 -3.79
CA PRO A 488 -9.22 12.11 -3.21
C PRO A 488 -9.60 11.59 -1.82
N VAL A 489 -9.60 12.51 -0.85
CA VAL A 489 -10.07 12.27 0.52
C VAL A 489 -11.17 13.29 0.82
N ILE A 490 -12.31 12.84 1.32
CA ILE A 490 -13.37 13.67 1.88
C ILE A 490 -13.41 13.48 3.38
N TYR A 491 -13.54 14.57 4.11
CA TYR A 491 -13.58 14.57 5.57
C TYR A 491 -14.50 15.66 6.13
N ARG A 492 -14.87 15.56 7.40
CA ARG A 492 -15.64 16.60 8.10
C ARG A 492 -14.84 17.90 8.15
N SER A 493 -15.48 19.03 7.78
CA SER A 493 -14.81 20.33 7.68
C SER A 493 -14.28 20.87 9.03
N ASN A 494 -14.79 20.34 10.16
CA ASN A 494 -14.31 20.61 11.51
C ASN A 494 -13.10 19.77 11.94
N LEU A 495 -12.53 18.97 11.03
CA LEU A 495 -11.28 18.25 11.28
C LEU A 495 -10.09 18.99 10.68
N ASP A 496 -9.01 19.06 11.43
CA ASP A 496 -7.67 19.37 10.94
C ASP A 496 -7.04 18.05 10.48
N PHE A 497 -7.08 17.84 9.17
CA PHE A 497 -6.60 16.64 8.50
C PHE A 497 -5.48 16.99 7.52
N THR A 498 -4.33 16.35 7.65
CA THR A 498 -3.20 16.49 6.73
C THR A 498 -3.08 15.23 5.89
N PRO A 499 -3.15 15.33 4.54
CA PRO A 499 -2.92 14.20 3.66
C PRO A 499 -1.45 13.74 3.76
N HIS A 500 -1.23 12.44 3.59
CA HIS A 500 0.10 11.83 3.58
C HIS A 500 0.43 11.37 2.15
N VAL A 501 1.65 11.64 1.67
CA VAL A 501 2.09 11.26 0.32
C VAL A 501 2.01 9.74 0.10
N ALA A 502 2.27 8.94 1.12
CA ALA A 502 2.07 7.49 1.08
C ALA A 502 0.59 7.05 1.28
N ASN A 503 -0.36 7.95 1.10
CA ASN A 503 -1.81 7.65 1.17
C ASN A 503 -2.31 7.14 2.53
N TYR A 504 -1.67 7.56 3.63
CA TYR A 504 -2.11 7.18 4.98
C TYR A 504 -3.17 8.14 5.51
N VAL A 505 -4.13 7.58 6.27
CA VAL A 505 -5.04 8.32 7.14
C VAL A 505 -4.63 8.02 8.58
N LEU A 506 -3.92 8.95 9.20
CA LEU A 506 -3.33 8.76 10.53
C LEU A 506 -4.19 9.42 11.62
N PRO A 507 -4.94 8.65 12.42
CA PRO A 507 -5.81 9.20 13.48
C PRO A 507 -5.05 10.04 14.51
N PHE A 508 -3.80 9.69 14.81
CA PHE A 508 -2.98 10.39 15.79
C PHE A 508 -2.65 11.84 15.38
N THR A 509 -2.50 12.09 14.07
CA THR A 509 -2.22 13.44 13.54
C THR A 509 -3.48 14.21 13.18
N THR A 510 -4.64 13.55 13.13
CA THR A 510 -5.94 14.19 12.88
C THR A 510 -6.51 14.77 14.16
N LYS A 511 -7.02 15.99 14.12
CA LYS A 511 -7.53 16.70 15.29
C LYS A 511 -8.85 17.42 14.98
N PRO A 512 -9.73 17.64 15.96
CA PRO A 512 -10.78 18.64 15.81
C PRO A 512 -10.15 20.02 15.55
N LYS A 513 -10.77 20.83 14.69
CA LYS A 513 -10.44 22.26 14.59
C LYS A 513 -10.99 22.99 15.78
N ASP A 514 -10.22 23.94 16.30
CA ASP A 514 -10.62 24.87 17.36
C ASP A 514 -11.81 25.73 16.94
#